data_35709f0c246f3edd6538638e42f01015
#
_entry.id   35709f0c246f3edd6538638e42f01015
#
_cell.length_a   1.000
_cell.length_b   1.000
_cell.length_c   1.000
_cell.angle_alpha   90.00
_cell.angle_beta   90.00
_cell.angle_gamma   90.00
#
_symmetry.space_group_name_H-M   'P 1'
#
loop_
_entity.id
_entity.type
_entity.pdbx_description
1 polymer ?
#
loop_
_entity_poly.entity_id
_entity_poly.type
_entity_poly.pdbx_seq_one_letter_code
_entity_poly.pdbx_strand_id
1 'polypeptide(L)'
;MMLLDSGCSQLDDLKQRVEAGLSAAPSIRITFDFRKGSQGWEADFADYAIAQADMQFDSGIRRLPRELNADLTGFYIHGNNRHHDLFMFIRRRLGPGDGIGKKEAYVVTFRLVVASNISGNCMDIHGVSGEDVYLKVGASSTMPAAIPKDGTYRMNVDKGEDSTGGKDASLIGKLANGLRCKDFPSRYDVPYVSLERFHRHPFPVKANDAGELWLLVGIDSGFESLTGPYYQQIAVELTPVTGDALPAGSSK
;
A
#
# COMPACT_ATOMS: atom_id res chain seq x y z
N MET A 1 0.04 -36.85 18.06
CA MET A 1 -0.54 -36.21 16.86
C MET A 1 -1.73 -35.39 17.34
N MET A 2 -1.49 -34.13 17.73
CA MET A 2 -2.48 -33.11 18.10
C MET A 2 -1.71 -31.84 18.49
N LEU A 3 -1.55 -30.86 17.62
CA LEU A 3 -1.17 -29.47 17.94
C LEU A 3 -1.06 -28.67 16.63
N LEU A 4 -2.17 -28.38 15.95
CA LEU A 4 -2.19 -27.47 14.80
C LEU A 4 -3.50 -26.67 14.69
N ASP A 5 -4.24 -26.43 15.79
CA ASP A 5 -5.57 -25.78 15.70
C ASP A 5 -5.70 -24.44 16.45
N SER A 6 -4.66 -23.99 17.16
CA SER A 6 -4.80 -22.80 18.01
C SER A 6 -4.58 -21.45 17.29
N GLY A 7 -3.87 -21.43 16.18
CA GLY A 7 -3.55 -20.19 15.47
C GLY A 7 -4.70 -19.63 14.65
N CYS A 8 -5.48 -20.49 14.00
CA CYS A 8 -6.65 -20.09 13.21
C CYS A 8 -7.78 -19.55 14.09
N SER A 9 -7.99 -20.18 15.27
CA SER A 9 -9.06 -19.78 16.19
C SER A 9 -8.82 -18.39 16.80
N GLN A 10 -7.58 -18.02 17.08
CA GLN A 10 -7.24 -16.70 17.62
C GLN A 10 -7.45 -15.57 16.61
N LEU A 11 -7.15 -15.83 15.33
CA LEU A 11 -7.36 -14.85 14.26
C LEU A 11 -8.86 -14.63 13.99
N ASP A 12 -9.64 -15.70 14.04
CA ASP A 12 -11.09 -15.63 13.85
C ASP A 12 -11.78 -14.99 15.06
N ASP A 13 -11.33 -15.26 16.28
CA ASP A 13 -11.79 -14.58 17.49
C ASP A 13 -11.46 -13.07 17.45
N LEU A 14 -10.28 -12.69 17.00
CA LEU A 14 -9.89 -11.29 16.83
C LEU A 14 -10.75 -10.59 15.77
N LYS A 15 -11.00 -11.25 14.63
CA LYS A 15 -11.90 -10.73 13.59
C LYS A 15 -13.32 -10.56 14.13
N GLN A 16 -13.84 -11.56 14.83
CA GLN A 16 -15.18 -11.55 15.40
C GLN A 16 -15.35 -10.45 16.47
N ARG A 17 -14.32 -10.22 17.31
CA ARG A 17 -14.29 -9.13 18.30
C ARG A 17 -14.20 -7.76 17.64
N VAL A 18 -13.43 -7.60 16.58
CA VAL A 18 -13.38 -6.36 15.78
C VAL A 18 -14.72 -6.12 15.10
N GLU A 19 -15.38 -7.15 14.58
CA GLU A 19 -16.71 -7.03 13.97
C GLU A 19 -17.79 -6.69 15.01
N ALA A 20 -17.75 -7.30 16.17
CA ALA A 20 -18.69 -7.01 17.26
C ALA A 20 -18.47 -5.61 17.87
N GLY A 21 -17.24 -5.07 17.79
CA GLY A 21 -16.90 -3.74 18.30
C GLY A 21 -17.05 -2.61 17.29
N LEU A 22 -17.51 -2.88 16.04
CA LEU A 22 -17.81 -1.83 15.10
C LEU A 22 -18.94 -0.92 15.63
N SER A 23 -18.66 0.36 15.70
CA SER A 23 -19.63 1.35 16.13
C SER A 23 -20.79 1.47 15.16
N ALA A 24 -21.98 1.80 15.67
CA ALA A 24 -23.11 2.23 14.87
C ALA A 24 -22.92 3.63 14.24
N ALA A 25 -21.83 4.33 14.58
CA ALA A 25 -21.48 5.63 13.97
C ALA A 25 -21.26 5.47 12.45
N PRO A 26 -21.64 6.47 11.66
CA PRO A 26 -21.51 6.39 10.21
C PRO A 26 -20.05 6.30 9.79
N SER A 27 -19.77 5.45 8.81
CA SER A 27 -18.45 5.35 8.19
C SER A 27 -18.12 6.62 7.40
N ILE A 28 -16.86 7.02 7.44
CA ILE A 28 -16.30 8.10 6.63
C ILE A 28 -15.88 7.49 5.29
N ARG A 29 -16.36 8.06 4.17
CA ARG A 29 -15.99 7.61 2.82
C ARG A 29 -15.34 8.73 2.06
N ILE A 30 -14.12 8.49 1.57
CA ILE A 30 -13.34 9.47 0.81
C ILE A 30 -12.85 8.78 -0.47
N THR A 31 -12.96 9.50 -1.61
CA THR A 31 -12.44 9.03 -2.89
C THR A 31 -11.46 10.05 -3.45
N PHE A 32 -10.25 9.61 -3.72
CA PHE A 32 -9.20 10.37 -4.37
C PHE A 32 -9.12 9.94 -5.83
N ASP A 33 -9.47 10.83 -6.74
CA ASP A 33 -9.42 10.62 -8.18
C ASP A 33 -8.27 11.45 -8.75
N PHE A 34 -7.20 10.80 -9.16
CA PHE A 34 -5.97 11.48 -9.59
C PHE A 34 -6.08 12.21 -10.94
N ARG A 35 -7.23 12.16 -11.59
CA ARG A 35 -7.58 13.09 -12.67
C ARG A 35 -7.72 14.53 -12.17
N LYS A 36 -7.95 14.70 -10.87
CA LYS A 36 -8.11 15.99 -10.17
C LYS A 36 -6.84 16.49 -9.48
N GLY A 37 -5.67 15.92 -9.82
CA GLY A 37 -4.39 16.23 -9.18
C GLY A 37 -4.06 15.32 -8.00
N SER A 38 -3.01 15.66 -7.26
CA SER A 38 -2.49 14.82 -6.16
C SER A 38 -3.40 14.76 -4.93
N GLN A 39 -4.25 15.74 -4.73
CA GLN A 39 -5.21 15.83 -3.62
C GLN A 39 -4.55 15.62 -2.24
N GLY A 40 -3.32 16.10 -2.09
CA GLY A 40 -2.53 15.99 -0.86
C GLY A 40 -1.86 14.64 -0.63
N TRP A 41 -1.83 13.76 -1.63
CA TRP A 41 -0.95 12.60 -1.62
C TRP A 41 0.47 13.02 -1.99
N GLU A 42 1.43 12.42 -1.28
CA GLU A 42 2.88 12.64 -1.42
C GLU A 42 3.57 11.30 -1.56
N ALA A 43 4.61 11.24 -2.41
CA ALA A 43 5.43 10.05 -2.60
C ALA A 43 6.70 10.09 -1.75
N ASP A 44 7.16 8.89 -1.37
CA ASP A 44 8.47 8.70 -0.75
C ASP A 44 8.98 7.27 -1.07
N PHE A 45 10.26 6.99 -0.77
CA PHE A 45 10.94 5.75 -1.15
C PHE A 45 11.75 5.24 0.05
N ALA A 46 11.64 3.95 0.34
CA ALA A 46 12.34 3.31 1.45
C ALA A 46 12.92 1.95 1.04
N ASP A 47 13.61 1.33 1.97
CA ASP A 47 14.21 0.01 1.86
C ASP A 47 15.24 -0.08 0.72
N TYR A 48 16.14 0.92 0.68
CA TYR A 48 17.28 0.94 -0.22
C TYR A 48 18.53 1.53 0.47
N ALA A 49 19.72 1.16 0.00
CA ALA A 49 20.99 1.66 0.57
C ALA A 49 21.16 3.16 0.28
N ILE A 50 21.55 3.95 1.31
CA ILE A 50 21.76 5.41 1.18
C ILE A 50 22.83 5.72 0.11
N ALA A 51 23.86 4.89 0.00
CA ALA A 51 24.92 5.03 -0.99
C ALA A 51 24.52 4.54 -2.40
N GLN A 52 23.31 3.97 -2.58
CA GLN A 52 22.88 3.44 -3.85
C GLN A 52 22.58 4.58 -4.83
N ALA A 53 23.34 4.60 -5.93
CA ALA A 53 23.09 5.50 -7.05
C ALA A 53 22.10 4.86 -8.07
N ASP A 54 21.56 5.71 -8.96
CA ASP A 54 20.80 5.29 -10.14
C ASP A 54 19.47 4.54 -9.83
N MET A 55 18.82 4.92 -8.75
CA MET A 55 17.47 4.41 -8.41
C MET A 55 16.39 5.00 -9.32
N GLN A 56 16.68 6.05 -10.07
CA GLN A 56 15.79 6.71 -11.04
C GLN A 56 14.41 7.04 -10.45
N PHE A 57 14.38 7.53 -9.21
CA PHE A 57 13.13 7.88 -8.56
C PHE A 57 12.40 9.03 -9.27
N ASP A 58 11.12 8.82 -9.57
CA ASP A 58 10.21 9.84 -10.08
C ASP A 58 8.82 9.64 -9.50
N SER A 59 8.08 10.74 -9.31
CA SER A 59 6.70 10.68 -8.85
C SER A 59 5.92 11.95 -9.21
N GLY A 60 4.60 11.82 -9.18
CA GLY A 60 3.69 12.94 -9.35
C GLY A 60 2.57 12.66 -10.36
N ILE A 61 1.77 13.68 -10.63
CA ILE A 61 0.68 13.56 -11.60
C ILE A 61 1.25 13.53 -13.01
N ARG A 62 0.92 12.47 -13.75
CA ARG A 62 1.34 12.24 -15.14
C ARG A 62 0.16 11.78 -15.98
N ARG A 63 0.21 12.04 -17.29
CA ARG A 63 -0.74 11.46 -18.25
C ARG A 63 -0.65 9.94 -18.22
N LEU A 64 -1.79 9.28 -18.32
CA LEU A 64 -1.82 7.83 -18.44
C LEU A 64 -1.21 7.39 -19.79
N PRO A 65 -0.71 6.15 -19.87
CA PRO A 65 -0.32 5.52 -21.12
C PRO A 65 -1.46 5.53 -22.15
N ARG A 66 -1.11 5.53 -23.43
CA ARG A 66 -2.09 5.66 -24.53
C ARG A 66 -3.16 4.59 -24.52
N GLU A 67 -2.80 3.37 -24.16
CA GLU A 67 -3.69 2.22 -24.04
C GLU A 67 -4.77 2.38 -22.94
N LEU A 68 -4.55 3.32 -22.00
CA LEU A 68 -5.46 3.63 -20.90
C LEU A 68 -6.13 5.01 -21.01
N ASN A 69 -6.04 5.67 -22.19
CA ASN A 69 -6.50 7.01 -22.45
C ASN A 69 -5.55 8.12 -21.95
N ALA A 70 -4.67 8.59 -22.83
CA ALA A 70 -3.67 9.61 -22.54
C ALA A 70 -4.22 11.01 -22.22
N ASP A 71 -5.53 11.25 -22.35
CA ASP A 71 -6.17 12.50 -21.93
C ASP A 71 -6.45 12.52 -20.42
N LEU A 72 -6.38 11.37 -19.77
CA LEU A 72 -6.53 11.23 -18.33
C LEU A 72 -5.17 11.26 -17.62
N THR A 73 -5.20 11.53 -16.33
CA THR A 73 -4.01 11.51 -15.46
C THR A 73 -4.14 10.51 -14.34
N GLY A 74 -2.99 10.07 -13.80
CA GLY A 74 -2.86 9.27 -12.60
C GLY A 74 -1.70 9.77 -11.75
N PHE A 75 -1.61 9.31 -10.52
CA PHE A 75 -0.44 9.52 -9.68
C PHE A 75 0.60 8.46 -10.02
N TYR A 76 1.64 8.87 -10.71
CA TYR A 76 2.78 8.04 -11.10
C TYR A 76 3.78 7.94 -9.95
N ILE A 77 4.33 6.77 -9.72
CA ILE A 77 5.48 6.54 -8.88
C ILE A 77 6.41 5.55 -9.57
N HIS A 78 7.71 5.82 -9.56
CA HIS A 78 8.67 5.05 -10.34
C HIS A 78 9.97 4.90 -9.61
N GLY A 79 10.58 3.73 -9.72
CA GLY A 79 11.91 3.44 -9.21
C GLY A 79 12.52 2.25 -9.93
N ASN A 80 13.86 2.24 -9.95
CA ASN A 80 14.65 1.14 -10.46
C ASN A 80 15.21 0.35 -9.29
N ASN A 81 14.55 -0.77 -8.93
CA ASN A 81 15.03 -1.65 -7.88
C ASN A 81 16.37 -2.28 -8.28
N ARG A 82 17.36 -2.18 -7.41
CA ARG A 82 18.73 -2.67 -7.64
C ARG A 82 19.21 -3.72 -6.64
N HIS A 83 18.43 -4.01 -5.60
CA HIS A 83 18.84 -4.88 -4.49
C HIS A 83 17.69 -5.66 -3.84
N HIS A 84 16.71 -6.09 -4.62
CA HIS A 84 15.57 -6.93 -4.17
C HIS A 84 14.71 -6.35 -3.03
N ASP A 85 14.91 -5.09 -2.63
CA ASP A 85 14.21 -4.51 -1.49
C ASP A 85 13.98 -3.01 -1.73
N LEU A 86 12.97 -2.69 -2.51
CA LEU A 86 12.56 -1.31 -2.74
C LEU A 86 11.09 -1.14 -2.39
N PHE A 87 10.81 -0.27 -1.42
CA PHE A 87 9.46 0.14 -1.08
C PHE A 87 9.16 1.54 -1.60
N MET A 88 8.32 1.63 -2.62
CA MET A 88 7.82 2.89 -3.19
C MET A 88 6.43 3.14 -2.66
N PHE A 89 6.18 4.29 -2.03
CA PHE A 89 4.88 4.53 -1.42
C PHE A 89 4.37 5.96 -1.57
N ILE A 90 3.07 6.10 -1.46
CA ILE A 90 2.38 7.36 -1.32
C ILE A 90 1.63 7.39 0.01
N ARG A 91 1.59 8.56 0.62
CA ARG A 91 0.93 8.81 1.90
C ARG A 91 -0.01 10.01 1.82
N ARG A 92 -1.05 10.00 2.64
CA ARG A 92 -2.01 11.09 2.75
C ARG A 92 -2.46 11.27 4.19
N ARG A 93 -2.31 12.47 4.74
CA ARG A 93 -2.85 12.80 6.05
C ARG A 93 -4.36 13.01 5.96
N LEU A 94 -5.11 12.40 6.88
CA LEU A 94 -6.49 12.70 7.17
C LEU A 94 -6.56 13.39 8.53
N GLY A 95 -7.51 14.29 8.69
CA GLY A 95 -7.68 15.08 9.91
C GLY A 95 -9.14 15.37 10.26
N PRO A 96 -9.39 16.27 11.24
CA PRO A 96 -10.74 16.62 11.63
C PRO A 96 -11.60 17.16 10.49
N GLY A 97 -10.99 17.85 9.50
CA GLY A 97 -11.67 18.31 8.30
C GLY A 97 -12.16 17.18 7.39
N ASP A 98 -11.60 15.99 7.51
CA ASP A 98 -12.02 14.77 6.82
C ASP A 98 -12.99 13.94 7.69
N GLY A 99 -13.37 14.42 8.86
CA GLY A 99 -14.26 13.74 9.80
C GLY A 99 -13.56 12.85 10.84
N ILE A 100 -12.23 12.89 10.95
CA ILE A 100 -11.46 12.05 11.89
C ILE A 100 -11.60 12.61 13.31
N GLY A 101 -12.09 11.77 14.24
CA GLY A 101 -12.21 12.09 15.67
C GLY A 101 -10.87 11.92 16.41
N LYS A 102 -10.66 12.74 17.44
CA LYS A 102 -9.47 12.64 18.30
C LYS A 102 -9.45 11.33 19.05
N LYS A 103 -8.31 10.61 19.00
CA LYS A 103 -8.13 9.32 19.69
C LYS A 103 -9.14 8.24 19.29
N GLU A 104 -9.95 8.49 18.28
CA GLU A 104 -10.90 7.51 17.77
C GLU A 104 -10.18 6.44 16.94
N ALA A 105 -10.67 5.21 17.02
CA ALA A 105 -10.12 4.09 16.28
C ALA A 105 -11.01 3.75 15.07
N TYR A 106 -10.36 3.35 13.98
CA TYR A 106 -11.03 3.02 12.73
C TYR A 106 -10.48 1.73 12.14
N VAL A 107 -11.39 0.93 11.57
CA VAL A 107 -11.02 -0.08 10.57
C VAL A 107 -11.08 0.58 9.21
N VAL A 108 -10.02 0.41 8.41
CA VAL A 108 -9.90 1.06 7.12
C VAL A 108 -10.03 0.04 6.00
N THR A 109 -10.96 0.29 5.09
CA THR A 109 -11.16 -0.50 3.88
C THR A 109 -10.72 0.31 2.67
N PHE A 110 -9.95 -0.31 1.79
CA PHE A 110 -9.40 0.28 0.58
C PHE A 110 -10.00 -0.33 -0.67
N ARG A 111 -10.26 0.51 -1.66
CA ARG A 111 -10.46 0.13 -3.05
C ARG A 111 -9.49 0.93 -3.90
N LEU A 112 -8.62 0.24 -4.64
CA LEU A 112 -7.62 0.85 -5.51
C LEU A 112 -7.94 0.55 -6.96
N VAL A 113 -7.72 1.54 -7.84
CA VAL A 113 -7.56 1.35 -9.28
C VAL A 113 -6.14 1.77 -9.63
N VAL A 114 -5.31 0.81 -10.02
CA VAL A 114 -3.89 1.00 -10.33
C VAL A 114 -3.57 0.43 -11.70
N ALA A 115 -2.89 1.20 -12.53
CA ALA A 115 -2.42 0.74 -13.83
C ALA A 115 -1.00 0.19 -13.71
N SER A 116 -0.77 -1.00 -14.26
CA SER A 116 0.50 -1.71 -14.22
C SER A 116 0.85 -2.33 -15.57
N ASN A 117 2.13 -2.25 -15.93
CA ASN A 117 2.71 -2.98 -17.04
C ASN A 117 3.62 -4.14 -16.58
N ILE A 118 3.56 -4.51 -15.31
CA ILE A 118 4.32 -5.63 -14.77
C ILE A 118 3.66 -6.95 -15.19
N SER A 119 4.38 -7.78 -15.93
CA SER A 119 3.95 -9.14 -16.27
C SER A 119 4.47 -10.13 -15.24
N GLY A 120 3.59 -11.00 -14.73
CA GLY A 120 3.93 -11.95 -13.67
C GLY A 120 5.04 -12.93 -14.04
N ASN A 121 5.15 -13.29 -15.30
CA ASN A 121 6.16 -14.26 -15.77
C ASN A 121 7.32 -13.63 -16.56
N CYS A 122 7.54 -12.32 -16.44
CA CYS A 122 8.82 -11.70 -16.75
C CYS A 122 9.80 -11.92 -15.60
N MET A 123 10.96 -12.45 -15.91
CA MET A 123 12.04 -12.61 -14.93
C MET A 123 13.02 -11.44 -15.02
N ASP A 124 13.58 -11.04 -13.88
CA ASP A 124 14.73 -10.15 -13.82
C ASP A 124 16.03 -10.90 -14.10
N ILE A 125 17.17 -10.25 -13.95
CA ILE A 125 18.49 -10.83 -14.18
C ILE A 125 18.89 -11.90 -13.16
N HIS A 126 18.21 -11.95 -12.02
CA HIS A 126 18.43 -12.92 -10.94
C HIS A 126 17.34 -14.00 -10.89
N GLY A 127 16.40 -14.00 -11.84
CA GLY A 127 15.32 -14.97 -11.92
C GLY A 127 14.13 -14.69 -11.00
N VAL A 128 14.05 -13.50 -10.42
CA VAL A 128 12.88 -13.06 -9.65
C VAL A 128 11.78 -12.64 -10.61
N SER A 129 10.57 -13.03 -10.32
CA SER A 129 9.39 -12.83 -11.15
C SER A 129 8.71 -11.50 -10.88
N GLY A 130 8.07 -10.90 -11.89
CA GLY A 130 7.13 -9.80 -11.69
C GLY A 130 5.95 -10.14 -10.77
N GLU A 131 5.73 -11.43 -10.44
CA GLU A 131 4.81 -11.83 -9.35
C GLU A 131 5.30 -11.41 -7.96
N ASP A 132 6.57 -11.08 -7.79
CA ASP A 132 7.17 -10.64 -6.52
C ASP A 132 7.15 -9.11 -6.37
N VAL A 133 6.17 -8.47 -7.00
CA VAL A 133 5.85 -7.05 -6.82
C VAL A 133 4.52 -6.94 -6.08
N TYR A 134 4.60 -6.61 -4.80
CA TYR A 134 3.47 -6.65 -3.86
C TYR A 134 2.88 -5.26 -3.64
N LEU A 135 1.55 -5.18 -3.67
CA LEU A 135 0.82 -3.96 -3.39
C LEU A 135 0.30 -3.99 -1.96
N LYS A 136 0.61 -2.97 -1.18
CA LYS A 136 0.26 -2.85 0.24
C LYS A 136 -0.56 -1.61 0.51
N VAL A 137 -1.49 -1.71 1.47
CA VAL A 137 -2.31 -0.60 1.94
C VAL A 137 -2.44 -0.64 3.46
N GLY A 138 -2.58 0.53 4.06
CA GLY A 138 -2.78 0.60 5.50
C GLY A 138 -2.93 2.01 6.02
N ALA A 139 -2.88 2.14 7.33
CA ALA A 139 -2.98 3.42 7.99
C ALA A 139 -2.18 3.41 9.30
N SER A 140 -1.67 4.58 9.70
CA SER A 140 -0.89 4.77 10.92
C SER A 140 -1.22 6.10 11.58
N SER A 141 -1.07 6.18 12.90
CA SER A 141 -1.08 7.45 13.65
C SER A 141 0.19 8.28 13.47
N THR A 142 1.25 7.62 12.98
CA THR A 142 2.55 8.23 12.69
C THR A 142 2.66 8.47 11.18
N MET A 143 3.22 9.59 10.77
CA MET A 143 3.50 9.86 9.35
C MET A 143 4.45 8.78 8.80
N PRO A 144 4.02 7.99 7.80
CA PRO A 144 4.91 7.05 7.13
C PRO A 144 6.05 7.80 6.45
N ALA A 145 7.28 7.41 6.72
CA ALA A 145 8.47 8.07 6.20
C ALA A 145 9.65 7.10 6.07
N ALA A 146 10.49 7.34 5.09
CA ALA A 146 11.80 6.71 5.00
C ALA A 146 12.76 7.41 5.95
N ILE A 147 13.35 6.66 6.88
CA ILE A 147 14.32 7.18 7.85
C ILE A 147 15.68 6.49 7.67
N PRO A 148 16.79 7.23 7.79
CA PRO A 148 18.11 6.63 7.70
C PRO A 148 18.37 5.74 8.92
N LYS A 149 18.75 4.49 8.66
CA LYS A 149 19.09 3.51 9.69
C LYS A 149 20.15 2.54 9.12
N ASP A 150 21.26 2.38 9.80
CA ASP A 150 22.33 1.41 9.47
C ASP A 150 22.75 1.42 7.99
N GLY A 151 22.90 2.62 7.39
CA GLY A 151 23.32 2.79 6.00
C GLY A 151 22.21 2.57 4.96
N THR A 152 20.96 2.37 5.39
CA THR A 152 19.78 2.22 4.52
C THR A 152 18.68 3.21 4.91
N TYR A 153 17.83 3.58 3.95
CA TYR A 153 16.55 4.19 4.25
C TYR A 153 15.56 3.09 4.58
N ARG A 154 14.95 3.12 5.76
CA ARG A 154 13.95 2.15 6.21
C ARG A 154 12.63 2.81 6.54
N MET A 155 11.54 2.06 6.36
CA MET A 155 10.24 2.54 6.83
C MET A 155 10.21 2.69 8.34
N ASN A 156 9.61 3.79 8.82
CA ASN A 156 9.39 4.04 10.24
C ASN A 156 8.09 3.43 10.78
N VAL A 157 7.28 2.82 9.93
CA VAL A 157 6.04 2.12 10.25
C VAL A 157 6.13 0.66 9.82
N ASP A 158 5.38 -0.22 10.48
CA ASP A 158 5.39 -1.64 10.20
C ASP A 158 4.55 -1.97 8.95
N LYS A 159 5.22 -2.13 7.80
CA LYS A 159 4.63 -2.55 6.54
C LYS A 159 4.69 -4.07 6.31
N GLY A 160 5.35 -4.82 7.20
CA GLY A 160 5.79 -6.20 6.93
C GLY A 160 6.87 -6.24 5.84
N GLU A 161 7.20 -7.43 5.36
CA GLU A 161 8.23 -7.66 4.35
C GLU A 161 7.64 -8.44 3.17
N ASP A 162 8.02 -8.08 1.95
CA ASP A 162 7.62 -8.75 0.70
C ASP A 162 6.12 -9.10 0.66
N SER A 163 5.81 -10.39 0.60
CA SER A 163 4.45 -10.95 0.54
C SER A 163 3.69 -10.91 1.87
N THR A 164 4.33 -10.48 2.96
CA THR A 164 3.70 -10.42 4.28
C THR A 164 3.28 -9.00 4.63
N GLY A 165 2.11 -8.86 5.26
CA GLY A 165 1.67 -7.59 5.83
C GLY A 165 2.23 -7.37 7.23
N GLY A 166 2.34 -6.10 7.62
CA GLY A 166 2.62 -5.64 8.97
C GLY A 166 1.38 -5.01 9.62
N LYS A 167 1.58 -4.45 10.80
CA LYS A 167 0.52 -3.81 11.58
C LYS A 167 -0.02 -2.54 10.93
N ASP A 168 0.85 -1.75 10.28
CA ASP A 168 0.51 -0.44 9.72
C ASP A 168 0.21 -0.51 8.22
N ALA A 169 0.57 -1.62 7.54
CA ALA A 169 0.17 -1.91 6.17
C ALA A 169 0.04 -3.41 5.93
N SER A 170 -0.91 -3.81 5.13
CA SER A 170 -1.21 -5.20 4.79
C SER A 170 -1.26 -5.40 3.28
N LEU A 171 -1.05 -6.65 2.85
CA LEU A 171 -1.08 -7.03 1.44
C LEU A 171 -2.50 -6.89 0.87
N ILE A 172 -2.64 -6.15 -0.22
CA ILE A 172 -3.90 -6.04 -0.99
C ILE A 172 -3.84 -6.88 -2.29
N GLY A 173 -2.65 -7.28 -2.70
CA GLY A 173 -2.47 -8.13 -3.88
C GLY A 173 -1.11 -7.91 -4.55
N LYS A 174 -1.02 -8.36 -5.78
CA LYS A 174 0.17 -8.20 -6.62
C LYS A 174 -0.06 -7.16 -7.70
N LEU A 175 1.04 -6.57 -8.19
CA LEU A 175 1.02 -5.59 -9.28
C LEU A 175 1.05 -6.26 -10.66
N ALA A 176 1.30 -7.57 -10.73
CA ALA A 176 1.26 -8.34 -11.98
C ALA A 176 -0.08 -8.18 -12.69
N ASN A 177 -0.03 -7.86 -13.98
CA ASN A 177 -1.19 -7.46 -14.79
C ASN A 177 -1.89 -8.61 -15.53
N GLY A 178 -1.39 -9.84 -15.37
CA GLY A 178 -1.95 -11.05 -15.98
C GLY A 178 -1.53 -11.30 -17.44
N LEU A 179 -0.82 -10.36 -18.08
CA LEU A 179 -0.25 -10.57 -19.42
C LEU A 179 1.02 -11.42 -19.34
N ARG A 180 1.35 -12.12 -20.43
CA ARG A 180 2.54 -12.98 -20.46
C ARG A 180 3.68 -12.27 -21.17
N CYS A 181 4.84 -12.21 -20.52
CA CYS A 181 6.04 -11.57 -21.04
C CYS A 181 6.43 -12.05 -22.46
N LYS A 182 6.31 -13.37 -22.70
CA LYS A 182 6.67 -13.99 -23.98
C LYS A 182 5.81 -13.57 -25.17
N ASP A 183 4.67 -12.93 -24.94
CA ASP A 183 3.77 -12.45 -25.99
C ASP A 183 4.20 -11.07 -26.51
N PHE A 184 5.27 -10.47 -25.93
CA PHE A 184 5.80 -9.16 -26.29
C PHE A 184 7.29 -9.23 -26.62
N PRO A 185 7.83 -8.32 -27.47
CA PRO A 185 9.24 -8.29 -27.85
C PRO A 185 10.20 -8.15 -26.66
N SER A 186 9.79 -7.38 -25.65
CA SER A 186 10.52 -7.23 -24.39
C SER A 186 9.56 -7.00 -23.22
N ARG A 187 10.07 -7.11 -21.98
CA ARG A 187 9.30 -6.79 -20.78
C ARG A 187 8.87 -5.32 -20.71
N TYR A 188 9.55 -4.44 -21.42
CA TYR A 188 9.24 -3.01 -21.48
C TYR A 188 8.12 -2.68 -22.48
N ASP A 189 7.80 -3.63 -23.37
CA ASP A 189 6.71 -3.51 -24.34
C ASP A 189 5.37 -4.06 -23.83
N VAL A 190 5.34 -4.58 -22.60
CA VAL A 190 4.10 -5.03 -21.96
C VAL A 190 3.20 -3.81 -21.70
N PRO A 191 1.99 -3.78 -22.28
CA PRO A 191 1.10 -2.63 -22.11
C PRO A 191 0.57 -2.53 -20.68
N TYR A 192 0.19 -1.31 -20.29
CA TYR A 192 -0.48 -1.08 -19.01
C TYR A 192 -1.90 -1.63 -19.01
N VAL A 193 -2.26 -2.26 -17.90
CA VAL A 193 -3.62 -2.74 -17.62
C VAL A 193 -4.08 -2.16 -16.31
N SER A 194 -5.31 -1.64 -16.25
CA SER A 194 -5.92 -1.20 -15.00
C SER A 194 -6.34 -2.40 -14.17
N LEU A 195 -5.85 -2.44 -12.95
CA LEU A 195 -6.16 -3.46 -11.93
C LEU A 195 -7.04 -2.84 -10.86
N GLU A 196 -8.10 -3.52 -10.50
CA GLU A 196 -8.91 -3.16 -9.35
C GLU A 196 -8.57 -4.09 -8.18
N ARG A 197 -8.37 -3.51 -7.00
CA ARG A 197 -8.06 -4.22 -5.76
C ARG A 197 -8.94 -3.71 -4.63
N PHE A 198 -9.38 -4.63 -3.79
CA PHE A 198 -10.19 -4.33 -2.62
C PHE A 198 -9.59 -5.04 -1.40
N HIS A 199 -9.48 -4.34 -0.29
CA HIS A 199 -8.92 -4.90 0.94
C HIS A 199 -9.41 -4.16 2.18
N ARG A 200 -9.76 -4.91 3.20
CA ARG A 200 -10.00 -4.41 4.56
C ARG A 200 -8.73 -4.62 5.37
N HIS A 201 -8.10 -3.55 5.81
CA HIS A 201 -6.92 -3.63 6.65
C HIS A 201 -7.27 -4.31 7.98
N PRO A 202 -6.56 -5.39 8.38
CA PRO A 202 -6.97 -6.22 9.51
C PRO A 202 -6.80 -5.55 10.87
N PHE A 203 -5.93 -4.53 10.97
CA PHE A 203 -5.64 -3.85 12.22
C PHE A 203 -6.33 -2.49 12.30
N PRO A 204 -7.09 -2.20 13.37
CA PRO A 204 -7.62 -0.87 13.59
C PRO A 204 -6.48 0.14 13.78
N VAL A 205 -6.62 1.32 13.17
CA VAL A 205 -5.75 2.46 13.39
C VAL A 205 -6.40 3.44 14.36
N LYS A 206 -5.66 3.92 15.35
CA LYS A 206 -6.12 4.95 16.28
C LYS A 206 -5.58 6.31 15.84
N ALA A 207 -6.46 7.30 15.65
CA ALA A 207 -6.06 8.66 15.40
C ALA A 207 -5.27 9.24 16.58
N ASN A 208 -4.37 10.17 16.32
CA ASN A 208 -3.58 10.83 17.35
C ASN A 208 -4.40 11.84 18.17
N ASP A 209 -3.76 12.53 19.11
CA ASP A 209 -4.39 13.53 19.99
C ASP A 209 -4.94 14.75 19.24
N ALA A 210 -4.43 15.02 18.04
CA ALA A 210 -4.92 16.06 17.15
C ALA A 210 -6.13 15.63 16.30
N GLY A 211 -6.48 14.34 16.30
CA GLY A 211 -7.49 13.76 15.43
C GLY A 211 -6.93 13.52 14.01
N GLU A 212 -5.69 13.10 13.91
CA GLU A 212 -5.03 12.84 12.63
C GLU A 212 -4.64 11.38 12.51
N LEU A 213 -4.69 10.88 11.29
CA LEU A 213 -4.11 9.61 10.86
C LEU A 213 -3.56 9.74 9.44
N TRP A 214 -2.69 8.81 9.07
CA TRP A 214 -2.08 8.75 7.77
C TRP A 214 -2.51 7.50 7.03
N LEU A 215 -2.93 7.67 5.78
CA LEU A 215 -3.10 6.58 4.85
C LEU A 215 -1.76 6.26 4.20
N LEU A 216 -1.53 4.98 3.91
CA LEU A 216 -0.35 4.46 3.23
C LEU A 216 -0.80 3.53 2.10
N VAL A 217 -0.27 3.75 0.91
CA VAL A 217 -0.38 2.84 -0.23
C VAL A 217 1.01 2.68 -0.82
N GLY A 218 1.50 1.46 -0.94
CA GLY A 218 2.87 1.23 -1.37
C GLY A 218 3.04 -0.03 -2.21
N ILE A 219 4.20 -0.12 -2.83
CA ILE A 219 4.66 -1.23 -3.65
C ILE A 219 5.95 -1.74 -3.05
N ASP A 220 5.94 -2.99 -2.62
CA ASP A 220 7.09 -3.71 -2.09
C ASP A 220 7.60 -4.64 -3.19
N SER A 221 8.79 -4.36 -3.70
CA SER A 221 9.30 -5.02 -4.90
C SER A 221 10.57 -5.79 -4.61
N GLY A 222 10.46 -7.13 -4.67
CA GLY A 222 11.63 -8.01 -4.81
C GLY A 222 12.18 -8.10 -6.23
N PHE A 223 11.41 -7.61 -7.23
CA PHE A 223 11.77 -7.67 -8.64
C PHE A 223 12.77 -6.58 -9.03
N GLU A 224 13.99 -6.97 -9.43
CA GLU A 224 15.04 -6.03 -9.85
C GLU A 224 14.79 -5.52 -11.27
N SER A 225 14.00 -4.47 -11.39
CA SER A 225 13.73 -3.79 -12.64
C SER A 225 13.12 -2.42 -12.41
N LEU A 226 12.92 -1.71 -13.50
CA LEU A 226 12.08 -0.52 -13.51
C LEU A 226 10.63 -0.88 -13.21
N THR A 227 10.07 -0.25 -12.21
CA THR A 227 8.66 -0.39 -11.83
C THR A 227 8.03 1.01 -11.78
N GLY A 228 6.96 1.21 -12.53
CA GLY A 228 6.35 2.55 -12.69
C GLY A 228 4.82 2.48 -12.86
N PRO A 229 4.05 2.09 -11.85
CA PRO A 229 2.59 2.10 -11.93
C PRO A 229 2.00 3.51 -11.84
N TYR A 230 0.72 3.59 -12.22
CA TYR A 230 -0.11 4.77 -12.02
C TYR A 230 -1.27 4.44 -11.10
N TYR A 231 -1.38 5.10 -9.97
CA TYR A 231 -2.62 5.10 -9.21
C TYR A 231 -3.62 6.00 -9.92
N GLN A 232 -4.76 5.44 -10.32
CA GLN A 232 -5.84 6.16 -11.00
C GLN A 232 -6.87 6.66 -9.99
N GLN A 233 -7.20 5.80 -8.99
CA GLN A 233 -8.15 6.13 -7.94
C GLN A 233 -7.82 5.36 -6.67
N ILE A 234 -8.01 6.02 -5.52
CA ILE A 234 -8.00 5.41 -4.20
C ILE A 234 -9.31 5.80 -3.51
N ALA A 235 -10.11 4.84 -3.13
CA ALA A 235 -11.26 5.05 -2.27
C ALA A 235 -11.01 4.37 -0.93
N VAL A 236 -11.35 5.07 0.15
CA VAL A 236 -11.23 4.55 1.52
C VAL A 236 -12.55 4.69 2.27
N GLU A 237 -12.85 3.68 3.07
CA GLU A 237 -13.91 3.71 4.05
C GLU A 237 -13.31 3.47 5.42
N LEU A 238 -13.51 4.43 6.34
CA LEU A 238 -13.09 4.35 7.73
C LEU A 238 -14.33 4.12 8.59
N THR A 239 -14.39 2.94 9.20
CA THR A 239 -15.48 2.56 10.10
C THR A 239 -15.01 2.70 11.54
N PRO A 240 -15.65 3.56 12.36
CA PRO A 240 -15.29 3.73 13.77
C PRO A 240 -15.42 2.41 14.54
N VAL A 241 -14.55 2.22 15.52
CA VAL A 241 -14.52 1.05 16.41
C VAL A 241 -14.71 1.49 17.85
N THR A 242 -15.59 0.82 18.59
CA THR A 242 -15.77 1.08 20.03
C THR A 242 -14.57 0.60 20.84
N GLY A 243 -14.27 1.26 21.96
CA GLY A 243 -13.05 1.05 22.75
C GLY A 243 -12.75 -0.38 23.20
N ASP A 244 -13.76 -1.24 23.31
CA ASP A 244 -13.61 -2.62 23.79
C ASP A 244 -13.07 -3.59 22.72
N ALA A 245 -13.02 -3.17 21.45
CA ALA A 245 -12.54 -3.99 20.33
C ALA A 245 -11.04 -3.79 19.98
N LEU A 246 -10.34 -2.91 20.70
CA LEU A 246 -8.91 -2.71 20.48
C LEU A 246 -8.12 -3.85 21.15
N PRO A 247 -7.22 -4.54 20.45
CA PRO A 247 -6.32 -5.47 21.09
C PRO A 247 -5.50 -4.71 22.15
N ALA A 248 -5.44 -5.24 23.36
CA ALA A 248 -4.58 -4.72 24.42
C ALA A 248 -3.15 -4.66 23.85
N GLY A 249 -2.59 -3.46 23.77
CA GLY A 249 -1.23 -3.27 23.27
C GLY A 249 -0.29 -4.14 24.09
N SER A 250 0.43 -5.05 23.44
CA SER A 250 1.55 -5.75 24.04
C SER A 250 2.64 -4.71 24.32
N SER A 251 2.62 -4.15 25.53
CA SER A 251 3.77 -3.46 26.07
C SER A 251 4.86 -4.50 26.33
N LYS A 252 5.86 -4.56 25.46
CA LYS A 252 7.21 -5.03 25.78
C LYS A 252 8.21 -4.30 24.89
#